data_d07cf2ad3747336faa130cc7865a743d
#
_entry.id   d07cf2ad3747336faa130cc7865a743d
#
_cell.length_a   1.000
_cell.length_b   1.000
_cell.length_c   1.000
_cell.angle_alpha   90.00
_cell.angle_beta   90.00
_cell.angle_gamma   90.00
#
_symmetry.space_group_name_H-M   'P 1'
#
loop_
_entity.id
_entity.type
_entity.pdbx_description
1 polymer ?
#
loop_
_entity_poly.entity_id
_entity_poly.type
_entity_poly.pdbx_seq_one_letter_code
_entity_poly.pdbx_strand_id
1 'polypeptide(L)'
;MKYDELVDLTQNILQTNYLSTYRLNLSDETFEHIDMGLRSDILNLKDTSDSFRELFQKAQPGKIYFNTDIFRCTFVYLLLPDKETIFYCGPVLFEKIQGERFNEIFASVSLPEELREPLQHYYQRLPFQASYSMFESLFLELGKAMYKEQCEVIYSNADFFDH
;
A
#
# COMPACT_ATOMS: atom_id res chain seq x y z
N MET A 1 -7.41 7.60 -24.71
CA MET A 1 -7.61 8.06 -23.32
C MET A 1 -6.28 8.49 -22.76
N LYS A 2 -6.21 9.71 -22.22
CA LYS A 2 -5.01 10.19 -21.56
C LYS A 2 -4.85 9.43 -20.24
N TYR A 3 -3.60 9.29 -19.79
CA TYR A 3 -3.35 8.50 -18.57
C TYR A 3 -4.06 9.10 -17.35
N ASP A 4 -4.22 10.41 -17.26
CA ASP A 4 -4.95 11.04 -16.14
C ASP A 4 -6.39 10.55 -16.05
N GLU A 5 -7.07 10.41 -17.18
CA GLU A 5 -8.44 9.90 -17.21
C GLU A 5 -8.48 8.43 -16.75
N LEU A 6 -7.48 7.66 -17.15
CA LEU A 6 -7.38 6.26 -16.76
C LEU A 6 -7.08 6.12 -15.28
N VAL A 7 -6.21 6.97 -14.73
CA VAL A 7 -5.95 7.00 -13.29
C VAL A 7 -7.21 7.38 -12.53
N ASP A 8 -7.95 8.39 -13.00
CA ASP A 8 -9.23 8.79 -12.40
C ASP A 8 -10.22 7.63 -12.37
N LEU A 9 -10.37 6.93 -13.50
CA LEU A 9 -11.28 5.79 -13.58
C LEU A 9 -10.86 4.67 -12.63
N THR A 10 -9.58 4.34 -12.63
CA THR A 10 -9.05 3.29 -11.73
C THR A 10 -9.26 3.67 -10.28
N GLN A 11 -9.00 4.92 -9.92
CA GLN A 11 -9.19 5.42 -8.57
C GLN A 11 -10.66 5.31 -8.15
N ASN A 12 -11.59 5.67 -9.03
CA ASN A 12 -13.01 5.55 -8.76
C ASN A 12 -13.43 4.10 -8.54
N ILE A 13 -12.92 3.17 -9.33
CA ILE A 13 -13.21 1.75 -9.16
C ILE A 13 -12.72 1.26 -7.80
N LEU A 14 -11.49 1.61 -7.44
CA LEU A 14 -10.90 1.19 -6.17
C LEU A 14 -11.66 1.78 -4.99
N GLN A 15 -11.99 3.06 -5.04
CA GLN A 15 -12.72 3.73 -3.95
C GLN A 15 -14.14 3.19 -3.81
N THR A 16 -14.78 2.79 -4.90
CA THR A 16 -16.08 2.14 -4.86
C THR A 16 -16.02 0.81 -4.10
N ASN A 17 -14.85 0.18 -4.10
CA ASN A 17 -14.60 -1.06 -3.35
C ASN A 17 -13.96 -0.78 -1.99
N TYR A 18 -14.10 0.43 -1.47
CA TYR A 18 -13.65 0.86 -0.14
C TYR A 18 -12.12 0.81 0.04
N LEU A 19 -11.38 0.90 -1.05
CA LEU A 19 -9.92 0.93 -1.01
C LEU A 19 -9.44 2.37 -0.99
N SER A 20 -8.46 2.66 -0.15
CA SER A 20 -7.85 3.99 -0.06
C SER A 20 -6.84 4.17 -1.19
N THR A 21 -6.94 5.29 -1.90
CA THR A 21 -6.02 5.62 -2.99
C THR A 21 -5.50 7.03 -2.81
N TYR A 22 -4.26 7.26 -3.24
CA TYR A 22 -3.63 8.57 -3.16
C TYR A 22 -2.81 8.84 -4.41
N ARG A 23 -2.75 10.10 -4.80
CA ARG A 23 -1.77 10.60 -5.76
C ARG A 23 -0.80 11.44 -4.96
N LEU A 24 0.39 10.92 -4.75
CA LEU A 24 1.37 11.48 -3.84
C LEU A 24 2.49 12.17 -4.62
N ASN A 25 2.65 13.47 -4.41
CA ASN A 25 3.78 14.18 -5.00
C ASN A 25 5.03 13.94 -4.15
N LEU A 26 6.09 13.47 -4.79
CA LEU A 26 7.33 13.09 -4.10
C LEU A 26 8.03 14.26 -3.42
N SER A 27 7.80 15.49 -3.90
CA SER A 27 8.47 16.68 -3.35
C SER A 27 7.74 17.31 -2.18
N ASP A 28 6.41 17.29 -2.20
CA ASP A 28 5.60 18.14 -1.33
C ASP A 28 4.77 17.39 -0.30
N GLU A 29 4.48 16.11 -0.53
CA GLU A 29 3.54 15.38 0.29
C GLU A 29 4.19 14.79 1.53
N THR A 30 3.38 14.66 2.59
CA THR A 30 3.74 13.87 3.76
C THR A 30 3.04 12.53 3.69
N PHE A 31 3.72 11.48 4.13
CA PHE A 31 3.25 10.10 3.94
C PHE A 31 2.95 9.40 5.26
N GLU A 32 2.72 10.15 6.34
CA GLU A 32 2.58 9.59 7.68
C GLU A 32 1.36 8.67 7.85
N HIS A 33 0.28 8.98 7.12
CA HIS A 33 -1.00 8.29 7.33
C HIS A 33 -1.47 7.46 6.16
N ILE A 34 -0.63 7.21 5.15
CA ILE A 34 -1.04 6.42 3.99
C ILE A 34 -1.24 4.94 4.32
N ASP A 35 -0.73 4.48 5.47
CA ASP A 35 -0.98 3.14 5.99
C ASP A 35 -2.10 3.12 7.04
N MET A 36 -2.97 4.12 7.03
CA MET A 36 -4.05 4.32 8.01
C MET A 36 -3.54 4.46 9.44
N GLY A 37 -2.33 5.02 9.57
CA GLY A 37 -1.76 5.35 10.87
C GLY A 37 -1.10 4.21 11.61
N LEU A 38 -0.84 3.08 10.97
CA LEU A 38 -0.21 1.96 11.65
C LEU A 38 1.14 2.36 12.25
N ARG A 39 2.03 2.88 11.42
CA ARG A 39 3.39 3.18 11.86
C ARG A 39 3.48 4.44 12.69
N SER A 40 2.76 5.49 12.30
CA SER A 40 2.84 6.78 13.00
C SER A 40 2.04 6.79 14.30
N ASP A 41 0.82 6.26 14.28
CA ASP A 41 -0.11 6.42 15.41
C ASP A 41 -0.10 5.21 16.35
N ILE A 42 -0.06 3.99 15.84
CA ILE A 42 -0.08 2.78 16.66
C ILE A 42 1.32 2.43 17.13
N LEU A 43 2.27 2.35 16.19
CA LEU A 43 3.65 1.97 16.51
C LEU A 43 4.50 3.16 16.98
N ASN A 44 3.98 4.38 16.81
CA ASN A 44 4.63 5.62 17.24
C ASN A 44 6.04 5.79 16.64
N LEU A 45 6.20 5.45 15.37
CA LEU A 45 7.45 5.63 14.63
C LEU A 45 7.53 7.05 14.09
N LYS A 46 8.63 7.75 14.36
CA LYS A 46 8.78 9.16 14.00
C LYS A 46 9.17 9.40 12.55
N ASP A 47 9.82 8.43 11.92
CA ASP A 47 10.39 8.59 10.58
C ASP A 47 9.53 7.95 9.48
N THR A 48 8.24 7.74 9.76
CA THR A 48 7.34 7.05 8.82
C THR A 48 7.29 7.75 7.46
N SER A 49 7.09 9.05 7.45
CA SER A 49 6.99 9.81 6.20
C SER A 49 8.27 9.72 5.38
N ASP A 50 9.42 9.88 6.04
CA ASP A 50 10.72 9.80 5.36
C ASP A 50 10.99 8.41 4.82
N SER A 51 10.59 7.37 5.56
CA SER A 51 10.76 5.99 5.12
C SER A 51 9.93 5.68 3.87
N PHE A 52 8.68 6.13 3.84
CA PHE A 52 7.84 5.99 2.64
C PHE A 52 8.42 6.78 1.47
N ARG A 53 8.87 8.01 1.72
CA ARG A 53 9.48 8.84 0.67
C ARG A 53 10.69 8.14 0.06
N GLU A 54 11.57 7.60 0.89
CA GLU A 54 12.74 6.87 0.41
C GLU A 54 12.34 5.68 -0.44
N LEU A 55 11.32 4.93 -0.01
CA LEU A 55 10.80 3.80 -0.77
C LEU A 55 10.27 4.26 -2.13
N PHE A 56 9.45 5.32 -2.16
CA PHE A 56 8.83 5.79 -3.39
C PHE A 56 9.83 6.45 -4.35
N GLN A 57 10.89 7.06 -3.83
CA GLN A 57 11.93 7.66 -4.68
C GLN A 57 12.69 6.62 -5.50
N LYS A 58 12.64 5.37 -5.10
CA LYS A 58 13.28 4.26 -5.85
C LYS A 58 12.38 3.69 -6.93
N ALA A 59 11.13 4.14 -7.02
CA ALA A 59 10.20 3.64 -8.02
C ALA A 59 10.64 3.99 -9.42
N GLN A 60 10.55 3.03 -10.33
CA GLN A 60 10.99 3.20 -11.72
C GLN A 60 9.80 3.19 -12.66
N PRO A 61 9.85 3.94 -13.78
CA PRO A 61 8.78 3.91 -14.77
C PRO A 61 8.52 2.50 -15.29
N GLY A 62 7.25 2.17 -15.45
CA GLY A 62 6.84 0.87 -15.99
C GLY A 62 6.85 -0.27 -14.97
N LYS A 63 7.13 0.01 -13.71
CA LYS A 63 7.12 -1.00 -12.65
C LYS A 63 5.98 -0.76 -11.68
N ILE A 64 5.23 -1.81 -11.41
CA ILE A 64 4.13 -1.79 -10.45
C ILE A 64 4.57 -2.59 -9.24
N TYR A 65 4.61 -1.94 -8.08
CA TYR A 65 5.15 -2.53 -6.86
C TYR A 65 4.01 -3.02 -5.98
N PHE A 66 4.01 -4.32 -5.69
CA PHE A 66 3.12 -4.94 -4.71
C PHE A 66 3.94 -5.25 -3.48
N ASN A 67 3.73 -4.49 -2.41
CA ASN A 67 4.51 -4.66 -1.19
C ASN A 67 3.63 -5.21 -0.08
N THR A 68 4.00 -6.37 0.47
CA THR A 68 3.33 -6.96 1.63
C THR A 68 4.30 -6.92 2.81
N ASP A 69 3.90 -6.26 3.88
CA ASP A 69 4.76 -6.07 5.05
C ASP A 69 4.62 -7.21 6.07
N ILE A 70 5.34 -7.10 7.19
CA ILE A 70 5.30 -8.12 8.25
C ILE A 70 3.94 -8.21 8.93
N PHE A 71 3.12 -7.18 8.81
CA PHE A 71 1.75 -7.16 9.33
C PHE A 71 0.76 -7.80 8.37
N ARG A 72 1.22 -8.31 7.24
CA ARG A 72 0.41 -8.93 6.18
C ARG A 72 -0.50 -7.94 5.47
N CYS A 73 -0.16 -6.66 5.54
CA CYS A 73 -0.86 -5.61 4.80
C CYS A 73 -0.17 -5.38 3.48
N THR A 74 -0.94 -5.27 2.41
CA THR A 74 -0.40 -5.04 1.07
C THR A 74 -0.73 -3.62 0.63
N PHE A 75 0.23 -2.94 0.03
CA PHE A 75 -0.02 -1.71 -0.71
C PHE A 75 0.63 -1.81 -2.08
N VAL A 76 -0.01 -1.14 -3.03
CA VAL A 76 0.42 -1.15 -4.42
C VAL A 76 0.74 0.27 -4.84
N TYR A 77 1.84 0.47 -5.52
CA TYR A 77 2.19 1.80 -5.99
C TYR A 77 2.95 1.73 -7.31
N LEU A 78 2.85 2.81 -8.07
CA LEU A 78 3.61 2.96 -9.30
C LEU A 78 3.86 4.45 -9.56
N LEU A 79 4.96 4.73 -10.24
CA LEU A 79 5.32 6.08 -10.64
C LEU A 79 4.50 6.45 -11.87
N LEU A 80 3.86 7.62 -11.84
CA LEU A 80 3.12 8.12 -13.01
C LEU A 80 4.10 8.67 -14.06
N PRO A 81 3.65 8.82 -15.32
CA PRO A 81 4.52 9.28 -16.41
C PRO A 81 5.16 10.65 -16.19
N ASP A 82 4.63 11.49 -15.30
CA ASP A 82 5.25 12.78 -14.95
C ASP A 82 6.54 12.60 -14.14
N LYS A 83 6.81 11.39 -13.64
CA LYS A 83 7.99 11.03 -12.83
C LYS A 83 8.11 11.78 -11.51
N GLU A 84 7.02 12.38 -11.05
CA GLU A 84 6.96 13.14 -9.79
C GLU A 84 5.84 12.67 -8.88
N THR A 85 4.87 11.94 -9.41
CA THR A 85 3.68 11.52 -8.67
C THR A 85 3.66 10.00 -8.55
N ILE A 86 3.37 9.53 -7.34
CA ILE A 86 3.12 8.11 -7.07
C ILE A 86 1.60 7.90 -6.98
N PHE A 87 1.09 6.93 -7.72
CA PHE A 87 -0.28 6.44 -7.51
C PHE A 87 -0.19 5.28 -6.53
N TYR A 88 -0.89 5.41 -5.41
CA TYR A 88 -0.81 4.49 -4.28
C TYR A 88 -2.20 3.97 -3.94
N CYS A 89 -2.28 2.68 -3.63
CA CYS A 89 -3.50 2.05 -3.15
C CYS A 89 -3.16 1.12 -1.98
N GLY A 90 -3.88 1.29 -0.89
CA GLY A 90 -3.71 0.44 0.27
C GLY A 90 -3.85 1.22 1.58
N PRO A 91 -3.64 0.55 2.71
CA PRO A 91 -3.38 -0.88 2.85
C PRO A 91 -4.60 -1.74 2.58
N VAL A 92 -4.38 -2.96 2.12
CA VAL A 92 -5.44 -3.92 1.84
C VAL A 92 -5.02 -5.29 2.36
N LEU A 93 -6.00 -6.06 2.83
CA LEU A 93 -5.78 -7.44 3.27
C LEU A 93 -6.31 -8.41 2.22
N PHE A 94 -5.52 -9.44 1.92
CA PHE A 94 -5.95 -10.54 1.06
C PHE A 94 -6.26 -11.80 1.87
N GLU A 95 -6.16 -11.71 3.20
CA GLU A 95 -6.63 -12.73 4.14
C GLU A 95 -7.29 -12.01 5.30
N LYS A 96 -8.24 -12.69 5.94
CA LYS A 96 -8.88 -12.14 7.13
C LYS A 96 -7.98 -12.37 8.34
N ILE A 97 -7.63 -11.28 9.02
CA ILE A 97 -6.74 -11.35 10.19
C ILE A 97 -7.56 -11.14 11.45
N GLN A 98 -7.92 -12.24 12.07
CA GLN A 98 -8.72 -12.28 13.29
C GLN A 98 -8.45 -13.59 14.04
N GLY A 99 -8.83 -13.66 15.31
CA GLY A 99 -8.68 -14.88 16.12
C GLY A 99 -7.25 -15.39 16.17
N GLU A 100 -7.07 -16.69 15.90
CA GLU A 100 -5.76 -17.33 15.95
C GLU A 100 -4.76 -16.71 14.96
N ARG A 101 -5.23 -16.32 13.78
CA ARG A 101 -4.35 -15.70 12.79
C ARG A 101 -3.79 -14.37 13.29
N PHE A 102 -4.62 -13.58 13.97
CA PHE A 102 -4.16 -12.35 14.60
C PHE A 102 -3.09 -12.67 15.67
N ASN A 103 -3.33 -13.68 16.51
CA ASN A 103 -2.38 -14.05 17.57
C ASN A 103 -1.05 -14.46 16.99
N GLU A 104 -1.05 -15.23 15.90
CA GLU A 104 0.19 -15.64 15.21
C GLU A 104 0.98 -14.43 14.74
N ILE A 105 0.31 -13.48 14.10
CA ILE A 105 0.98 -12.28 13.58
C ILE A 105 1.49 -11.41 14.72
N PHE A 106 0.66 -11.19 15.74
CA PHE A 106 1.05 -10.37 16.88
C PHE A 106 2.30 -10.93 17.56
N ALA A 107 2.35 -12.24 17.74
CA ALA A 107 3.53 -12.91 18.32
C ALA A 107 4.76 -12.75 17.42
N SER A 108 4.58 -12.84 16.10
CA SER A 108 5.70 -12.78 15.15
C SER A 108 6.36 -11.42 15.07
N VAL A 109 5.61 -10.32 15.33
CA VAL A 109 6.15 -8.96 15.25
C VAL A 109 6.72 -8.44 16.55
N SER A 110 6.62 -9.21 17.64
CA SER A 110 7.25 -8.93 18.94
C SER A 110 6.90 -7.54 19.49
N LEU A 111 5.65 -7.18 19.44
CA LEU A 111 5.18 -5.89 19.97
C LEU A 111 4.83 -5.99 21.46
N PRO A 112 4.88 -4.86 22.21
CA PRO A 112 4.38 -4.83 23.58
C PRO A 112 2.90 -5.19 23.64
N GLU A 113 2.52 -5.85 24.74
CA GLU A 113 1.14 -6.34 24.91
C GLU A 113 0.12 -5.21 24.87
N GLU A 114 0.48 -3.99 25.24
CA GLU A 114 -0.39 -2.82 25.19
C GLU A 114 -0.88 -2.50 23.79
N LEU A 115 -0.16 -2.96 22.77
CA LEU A 115 -0.52 -2.70 21.37
C LEU A 115 -1.46 -3.74 20.77
N ARG A 116 -1.80 -4.79 21.52
CA ARG A 116 -2.68 -5.85 21.03
C ARG A 116 -4.03 -5.31 20.60
N GLU A 117 -4.71 -4.60 21.49
CA GLU A 117 -6.03 -4.07 21.19
C GLU A 117 -6.05 -3.02 20.09
N PRO A 118 -5.15 -2.00 20.12
CA PRO A 118 -5.08 -1.06 18.99
C PRO A 118 -4.81 -1.73 17.65
N LEU A 119 -3.98 -2.76 17.62
CA LEU A 119 -3.69 -3.47 16.37
C LEU A 119 -4.88 -4.30 15.91
N GLN A 120 -5.62 -4.92 16.83
CA GLN A 120 -6.85 -5.63 16.47
C GLN A 120 -7.86 -4.68 15.82
N HIS A 121 -8.05 -3.49 16.41
CA HIS A 121 -8.94 -2.49 15.86
C HIS A 121 -8.47 -2.01 14.49
N TYR A 122 -7.17 -1.89 14.30
CA TYR A 122 -6.59 -1.53 13.01
C TYR A 122 -6.99 -2.53 11.94
N TYR A 123 -6.80 -3.83 12.19
CA TYR A 123 -7.16 -4.86 11.21
C TYR A 123 -8.66 -4.87 10.90
N GLN A 124 -9.51 -4.54 11.88
CA GLN A 124 -10.96 -4.49 11.68
C GLN A 124 -11.37 -3.36 10.74
N ARG A 125 -10.55 -2.30 10.63
CA ARG A 125 -10.82 -1.17 9.75
C ARG A 125 -10.27 -1.34 8.34
N LEU A 126 -9.41 -2.31 8.12
CA LEU A 126 -8.79 -2.51 6.82
C LEU A 126 -9.73 -3.17 5.83
N PRO A 127 -9.70 -2.74 4.56
CA PRO A 127 -10.46 -3.43 3.53
C PRO A 127 -9.89 -4.82 3.26
N PHE A 128 -10.77 -5.76 2.94
CA PHE A 128 -10.40 -7.12 2.58
C PHE A 128 -10.83 -7.38 1.14
N GLN A 129 -9.93 -7.96 0.35
CA GLN A 129 -10.18 -8.34 -1.03
C GLN A 129 -9.90 -9.83 -1.20
N ALA A 130 -10.91 -10.57 -1.64
CA ALA A 130 -10.79 -12.02 -1.80
C ALA A 130 -9.96 -12.40 -3.02
N SER A 131 -9.97 -11.58 -4.06
CA SER A 131 -9.30 -11.91 -5.32
C SER A 131 -8.04 -11.07 -5.52
N TYR A 132 -6.90 -11.65 -5.16
CA TYR A 132 -5.59 -11.05 -5.40
C TYR A 132 -5.32 -10.89 -6.91
N SER A 133 -5.64 -11.91 -7.70
CA SER A 133 -5.36 -11.89 -9.13
C SER A 133 -6.15 -10.82 -9.88
N MET A 134 -7.39 -10.54 -9.46
CA MET A 134 -8.19 -9.49 -10.05
C MET A 134 -7.59 -8.11 -9.75
N PHE A 135 -7.15 -7.91 -8.51
CA PHE A 135 -6.50 -6.69 -8.07
C PHE A 135 -5.19 -6.47 -8.84
N GLU A 136 -4.39 -7.53 -8.97
CA GLU A 136 -3.13 -7.49 -9.72
C GLU A 136 -3.37 -7.15 -11.19
N SER A 137 -4.38 -7.77 -11.82
CA SER A 137 -4.71 -7.52 -13.22
C SER A 137 -5.12 -6.07 -13.45
N LEU A 138 -5.88 -5.48 -12.54
CA LEU A 138 -6.31 -4.09 -12.68
C LEU A 138 -5.10 -3.16 -12.73
N PHE A 139 -4.14 -3.34 -11.83
CA PHE A 139 -2.94 -2.50 -11.79
C PHE A 139 -2.03 -2.76 -12.99
N LEU A 140 -1.93 -4.01 -13.44
CA LEU A 140 -1.14 -4.34 -14.61
C LEU A 140 -1.71 -3.68 -15.87
N GLU A 141 -3.03 -3.70 -16.03
CA GLU A 141 -3.67 -3.03 -17.18
C GLU A 141 -3.49 -1.51 -17.12
N LEU A 142 -3.57 -0.93 -15.92
CA LEU A 142 -3.29 0.50 -15.74
C LEU A 142 -1.86 0.82 -16.15
N GLY A 143 -0.90 0.04 -15.70
CA GLY A 143 0.51 0.25 -16.04
C GLY A 143 0.77 0.11 -17.54
N LYS A 144 0.19 -0.90 -18.18
CA LYS A 144 0.33 -1.10 -19.63
C LYS A 144 -0.23 0.08 -20.41
N ALA A 145 -1.35 0.63 -19.98
CA ALA A 145 -1.96 1.77 -20.65
C ALA A 145 -1.08 3.03 -20.55
N MET A 146 -0.37 3.20 -19.44
CA MET A 146 0.52 4.35 -19.22
C MET A 146 1.89 4.18 -19.88
N TYR A 147 2.44 2.99 -19.83
CA TYR A 147 3.82 2.69 -20.26
C TYR A 147 3.86 1.75 -21.46
N LYS A 148 2.70 1.52 -22.08
CA LYS A 148 2.53 0.62 -23.21
C LYS A 148 2.92 -0.80 -22.80
N GLU A 149 3.72 -1.51 -23.59
CA GLU A 149 4.08 -2.89 -23.29
C GLU A 149 5.25 -3.03 -22.34
N GLN A 150 5.85 -1.92 -21.90
CA GLN A 150 7.01 -1.95 -21.02
C GLN A 150 6.59 -1.84 -19.55
N CYS A 151 5.91 -2.88 -19.08
CA CYS A 151 5.37 -2.87 -17.73
C CYS A 151 5.54 -4.23 -17.07
N GLU A 152 6.01 -4.23 -15.82
CA GLU A 152 6.16 -5.47 -15.05
C GLU A 152 5.74 -5.26 -13.61
N VAL A 153 5.29 -6.35 -12.98
CA VAL A 153 4.91 -6.36 -11.56
C VAL A 153 6.12 -6.78 -10.74
N ILE A 154 6.42 -6.00 -9.70
CA ILE A 154 7.50 -6.28 -8.75
C ILE A 154 6.86 -6.60 -7.40
N TYR A 155 7.15 -7.77 -6.86
CA TYR A 155 6.71 -8.17 -5.53
C TYR A 155 7.81 -7.88 -4.54
N SER A 156 7.47 -7.18 -3.45
CA SER A 156 8.43 -6.87 -2.41
C SER A 156 7.83 -7.05 -1.03
N ASN A 157 8.70 -7.15 -0.05
CA ASN A 157 8.32 -7.25 1.36
C ASN A 157 9.09 -6.23 2.19
N ALA A 158 9.42 -5.09 1.59
CA ALA A 158 10.13 -4.03 2.28
C ALA A 158 9.33 -3.58 3.51
N ASP A 159 9.99 -3.54 4.64
CA ASP A 159 9.38 -3.11 5.88
C ASP A 159 10.38 -2.29 6.67
N PHE A 160 9.96 -1.08 7.03
CA PHE A 160 10.79 -0.16 7.79
C PHE A 160 10.34 -0.04 9.24
N PHE A 161 9.60 -1.03 9.72
CA PHE A 161 9.28 -1.16 11.14
C PHE A 161 10.46 -1.75 11.90
N ASP A 162 11.14 -2.70 11.28
CA ASP A 162 12.22 -3.44 11.89
C ASP A 162 13.54 -2.69 11.73
N HIS A 163 14.02 -2.09 12.80
CA HIS A 163 15.26 -1.31 12.81
C HIS A 163 16.32 -1.97 13.64
#